data_fadeaa59f378d5cba029754a0181d36a
#
_entry.id   fadeaa59f378d5cba029754a0181d36a
#
_cell.length_a   1.000
_cell.length_b   1.000
_cell.length_c   1.000
_cell.angle_alpha   90.00
_cell.angle_beta   90.00
_cell.angle_gamma   90.00
#
_symmetry.space_group_name_H-M   'P 1'
#
loop_
_entity.id
_entity.type
_entity.pdbx_description
1 polymer ?
#
loop_
_entity_poly.entity_id
_entity_poly.type
_entity_poly.pdbx_seq_one_letter_code
_entity_poly.pdbx_strand_id
1 'polypeptide(L)'
;MRRPRDFDAELQALSDKAKALKAARLTQLGELVIATGADALGTEVLTGALLAAAGTDDVARKEAWRRRGAAFFQQSKRGQRSKRNAAAEAGSGAVSEPGGAAANAGAAQPANAGQSPQ
;
A
#
# COMPACT_ATOMS: atom_id res chain seq x y z
N MET A 1 34.39 36.94 -9.35
CA MET A 1 34.17 35.56 -9.86
C MET A 1 33.08 34.88 -9.03
N ARG A 2 32.18 34.23 -9.70
CA ARG A 2 31.10 33.49 -9.03
C ARG A 2 31.66 32.25 -8.34
N ARG A 3 31.15 31.97 -7.14
CA ARG A 3 31.54 30.76 -6.44
C ARG A 3 31.14 29.52 -7.28
N PRO A 4 32.04 28.54 -7.46
CA PRO A 4 31.71 27.34 -8.20
C PRO A 4 30.59 26.55 -7.54
N ARG A 5 29.75 25.98 -8.35
CA ARG A 5 28.70 25.10 -7.87
C ARG A 5 29.32 23.82 -7.29
N ASP A 6 28.80 23.40 -6.15
CA ASP A 6 29.31 22.20 -5.48
C ASP A 6 28.67 20.93 -6.09
N PHE A 7 29.31 20.48 -7.17
CA PHE A 7 28.82 19.27 -7.88
C PHE A 7 29.04 18.01 -7.06
N ASP A 8 30.04 17.98 -6.21
CA ASP A 8 30.30 16.80 -5.37
C ASP A 8 29.18 16.58 -4.36
N ALA A 9 28.68 17.66 -3.76
CA ALA A 9 27.54 17.57 -2.85
C ALA A 9 26.28 17.11 -3.56
N GLU A 10 26.06 17.62 -4.79
CA GLU A 10 24.90 17.21 -5.59
C GLU A 10 24.99 15.74 -5.99
N LEU A 11 26.17 15.27 -6.38
CA LEU A 11 26.38 13.86 -6.72
C LEU A 11 26.16 12.96 -5.50
N GLN A 12 26.63 13.40 -4.34
CA GLN A 12 26.43 12.65 -3.10
C GLN A 12 24.95 12.57 -2.75
N ALA A 13 24.21 13.66 -2.89
CA ALA A 13 22.78 13.69 -2.62
C ALA A 13 22.02 12.73 -3.55
N LEU A 14 22.39 12.70 -4.84
CA LEU A 14 21.80 11.78 -5.81
C LEU A 14 22.12 10.32 -5.48
N SER A 15 23.37 10.06 -5.07
CA SER A 15 23.79 8.72 -4.66
C SER A 15 23.00 8.24 -3.45
N ASP A 16 22.83 9.11 -2.46
CA ASP A 16 22.05 8.78 -1.25
C ASP A 16 20.59 8.51 -1.60
N LYS A 17 20.02 9.31 -2.50
CA LYS A 17 18.65 9.13 -2.96
C LYS A 17 18.49 7.80 -3.71
N ALA A 18 19.47 7.46 -4.55
CA ALA A 18 19.46 6.18 -5.27
C ALA A 18 19.48 4.99 -4.31
N LYS A 19 20.30 5.07 -3.26
CA LYS A 19 20.36 4.02 -2.23
C LYS A 19 19.03 3.89 -1.50
N ALA A 20 18.42 5.02 -1.14
CA ALA A 20 17.12 5.01 -0.47
C ALA A 20 16.02 4.40 -1.34
N LEU A 21 16.01 4.71 -2.64
CA LEU A 21 15.04 4.14 -3.57
C LEU A 21 15.23 2.63 -3.75
N LYS A 22 16.47 2.17 -3.81
CA LYS A 22 16.76 0.73 -3.89
C LYS A 22 16.29 0.00 -2.66
N ALA A 23 16.51 0.59 -1.48
CA ALA A 23 16.07 0.02 -0.21
C ALA A 23 14.54 -0.04 -0.15
N ALA A 24 13.87 1.03 -0.59
CA ALA A 24 12.41 1.08 -0.63
C ALA A 24 11.85 0.01 -1.57
N ARG A 25 12.48 -0.19 -2.73
CA ARG A 25 12.07 -1.22 -3.68
C ARG A 25 12.20 -2.62 -3.08
N LEU A 26 13.30 -2.86 -2.40
CA LEU A 26 13.54 -4.15 -1.75
C LEU A 26 12.48 -4.43 -0.69
N THR A 27 12.12 -3.41 0.09
CA THR A 27 11.07 -3.51 1.09
C THR A 27 9.72 -3.82 0.44
N GLN A 28 9.39 -3.14 -0.66
CA GLN A 28 8.15 -3.40 -1.39
C GLN A 28 8.07 -4.82 -1.91
N LEU A 29 9.17 -5.35 -2.46
CA LEU A 29 9.20 -6.72 -2.95
C LEU A 29 9.04 -7.72 -1.82
N GLY A 30 9.66 -7.45 -0.67
CA GLY A 30 9.49 -8.29 0.52
C GLY A 30 8.06 -8.28 1.03
N GLU A 31 7.45 -7.11 1.08
CA GLU A 31 6.04 -6.97 1.47
C GLU A 31 5.11 -7.71 0.51
N LEU A 32 5.44 -7.69 -0.77
CA LEU A 32 4.67 -8.39 -1.79
C LEU A 32 4.70 -9.90 -1.58
N VAL A 33 5.86 -10.43 -1.24
CA VAL A 33 6.01 -11.87 -0.94
C VAL A 33 5.12 -12.25 0.24
N ILE A 34 5.09 -11.44 1.28
CA ILE A 34 4.27 -11.68 2.46
C ILE A 34 2.78 -11.53 2.12
N ALA A 35 2.42 -10.49 1.39
CA ALA A 35 1.02 -10.21 1.04
C ALA A 35 0.39 -11.31 0.19
N THR A 36 1.18 -11.96 -0.67
CA THR A 36 0.70 -13.06 -1.51
C THR A 36 0.70 -14.40 -0.78
N GLY A 37 1.31 -14.46 0.40
CA GLY A 37 1.45 -15.71 1.14
C GLY A 37 2.60 -16.59 0.66
N ALA A 38 3.41 -16.08 -0.27
CA ALA A 38 4.51 -16.85 -0.84
C ALA A 38 5.61 -17.16 0.17
N ASP A 39 5.68 -16.38 1.26
CA ASP A 39 6.62 -16.62 2.35
C ASP A 39 6.38 -17.98 3.03
N ALA A 40 5.15 -18.49 2.98
CA ALA A 40 4.80 -19.79 3.56
C ALA A 40 5.37 -20.97 2.77
N LEU A 41 5.83 -20.73 1.54
CA LEU A 41 6.41 -21.79 0.71
C LEU A 41 7.75 -22.31 1.23
N GLY A 42 8.42 -21.54 2.06
CA GLY A 42 9.78 -21.83 2.50
C GLY A 42 10.79 -21.29 1.50
N THR A 43 12.02 -21.09 1.99
CA THR A 43 13.06 -20.43 1.22
C THR A 43 13.41 -21.15 -0.08
N GLU A 44 13.55 -22.46 -0.01
CA GLU A 44 13.97 -23.26 -1.16
C GLU A 44 12.90 -23.30 -2.25
N VAL A 45 11.66 -23.54 -1.86
CA VAL A 45 10.55 -23.58 -2.82
C VAL A 45 10.32 -22.19 -3.44
N LEU A 46 10.37 -21.16 -2.62
CA LEU A 46 10.22 -19.78 -3.09
C LEU A 46 11.32 -19.42 -4.08
N THR A 47 12.56 -19.78 -3.76
CA THR A 47 13.70 -19.53 -4.65
C THR A 47 13.51 -20.22 -6.00
N GLY A 48 13.11 -21.50 -5.97
CA GLY A 48 12.84 -22.25 -7.18
C GLY A 48 11.74 -21.63 -8.04
N ALA A 49 10.65 -21.20 -7.40
CA ALA A 49 9.55 -20.55 -8.10
C ALA A 49 9.99 -19.23 -8.75
N LEU A 50 10.78 -18.44 -8.03
CA LEU A 50 11.30 -17.17 -8.57
C LEU A 50 12.26 -17.41 -9.72
N LEU A 51 13.13 -18.43 -9.62
CA LEU A 51 14.04 -18.78 -10.70
C LEU A 51 13.27 -19.22 -11.93
N ALA A 52 12.22 -20.00 -11.76
CA ALA A 52 11.37 -20.44 -12.87
C ALA A 52 10.69 -19.23 -13.54
N ALA A 53 10.17 -18.32 -12.74
CA ALA A 53 9.51 -17.12 -13.27
C ALA A 53 10.49 -16.20 -13.99
N ALA A 54 11.68 -16.02 -13.42
CA ALA A 54 12.70 -15.16 -14.01
C ALA A 54 13.26 -15.73 -15.30
N GLY A 55 13.31 -17.06 -15.41
CA GLY A 55 13.89 -17.75 -16.57
C GLY A 55 12.92 -18.07 -17.69
N THR A 56 11.63 -17.78 -17.54
CA THR A 56 10.65 -18.12 -18.58
C THR A 56 10.63 -17.09 -19.71
N ASP A 57 10.56 -17.57 -20.94
CA ASP A 57 10.38 -16.73 -22.13
C ASP A 57 8.96 -16.81 -22.69
N ASP A 58 8.08 -17.54 -22.01
CA ASP A 58 6.70 -17.73 -22.44
C ASP A 58 5.90 -16.45 -22.20
N VAL A 59 5.64 -15.72 -23.29
CA VAL A 59 4.93 -14.45 -23.26
C VAL A 59 3.48 -14.63 -22.74
N ALA A 60 2.83 -15.72 -23.15
CA ALA A 60 1.46 -16.01 -22.73
C ALA A 60 1.39 -16.25 -21.22
N ARG A 61 2.36 -16.98 -20.67
CA ARG A 61 2.44 -17.24 -19.23
C ARG A 61 2.69 -15.95 -18.45
N LYS A 62 3.64 -15.12 -18.94
CA LYS A 62 3.92 -13.84 -18.30
C LYS A 62 2.69 -12.94 -18.31
N GLU A 63 1.94 -12.93 -19.40
CA GLU A 63 0.72 -12.13 -19.51
C GLU A 63 -0.36 -12.63 -18.55
N ALA A 64 -0.50 -13.94 -18.39
CA ALA A 64 -1.41 -14.53 -17.44
C ALA A 64 -1.05 -14.15 -16.00
N TRP A 65 0.25 -14.18 -15.68
CA TRP A 65 0.74 -13.76 -14.38
C TRP A 65 0.47 -12.28 -14.15
N ARG A 66 0.70 -11.45 -15.17
CA ARG A 66 0.46 -10.01 -15.08
C ARG A 66 -1.00 -9.71 -14.74
N ARG A 67 -1.92 -10.39 -15.42
CA ARG A 67 -3.36 -10.22 -15.19
C ARG A 67 -3.75 -10.63 -13.77
N ARG A 68 -3.23 -11.76 -13.34
CA ARG A 68 -3.51 -12.26 -12.00
C ARG A 68 -2.96 -11.31 -10.93
N GLY A 69 -1.76 -10.78 -11.14
CA GLY A 69 -1.17 -9.80 -10.24
C GLY A 69 -1.97 -8.51 -10.18
N ALA A 70 -2.40 -8.01 -11.34
CA ALA A 70 -3.22 -6.81 -11.41
C ALA A 70 -4.54 -7.01 -10.66
N ALA A 71 -5.16 -8.17 -10.82
CA ALA A 71 -6.40 -8.50 -10.11
C ALA A 71 -6.18 -8.56 -8.60
N PHE A 72 -5.05 -9.11 -8.16
CA PHE A 72 -4.69 -9.17 -6.74
C PHE A 72 -4.59 -7.77 -6.13
N PHE A 73 -3.95 -6.85 -6.82
CA PHE A 73 -3.84 -5.47 -6.34
C PHE A 73 -5.18 -4.76 -6.28
N GLN A 74 -6.08 -5.04 -7.21
CA GLN A 74 -7.44 -4.48 -7.17
C GLN A 74 -8.22 -4.99 -5.95
N GLN A 75 -8.11 -6.28 -5.66
CA GLN A 75 -8.76 -6.87 -4.49
C GLN A 75 -8.18 -6.31 -3.20
N SER A 76 -6.87 -6.17 -3.12
CA SER A 76 -6.19 -5.58 -1.97
C SER A 76 -6.67 -4.15 -1.71
N LYS A 77 -6.80 -3.35 -2.76
CA LYS A 77 -7.30 -1.99 -2.67
C LYS A 77 -8.72 -1.95 -2.12
N ARG A 78 -9.59 -2.82 -2.63
CA ARG A 78 -10.97 -2.92 -2.17
C ARG A 78 -11.04 -3.33 -0.71
N GLY A 79 -10.24 -4.31 -0.31
CA GLY A 79 -10.17 -4.76 1.06
C GLY A 79 -9.73 -3.67 2.02
N GLN A 80 -8.71 -2.92 1.65
CA GLN A 80 -8.22 -1.81 2.45
C GLN A 80 -9.25 -0.69 2.56
N ARG A 81 -9.94 -0.40 1.47
CA ARG A 81 -11.01 0.61 1.47
C ARG A 81 -12.15 0.21 2.38
N SER A 82 -12.59 -1.04 2.32
CA SER A 82 -13.64 -1.58 3.19
C SER A 82 -13.25 -1.51 4.65
N LYS A 83 -12.03 -1.90 4.97
CA LYS A 83 -11.50 -1.84 6.34
C LYS A 83 -11.46 -0.40 6.85
N ARG A 84 -11.04 0.52 6.01
CA ARG A 84 -10.96 1.94 6.37
C ARG A 84 -12.34 2.51 6.66
N ASN A 85 -13.31 2.19 5.81
CA ASN A 85 -14.69 2.64 5.99
C ASN A 85 -15.30 2.06 7.26
N ALA A 86 -15.11 0.78 7.52
CA ALA A 86 -15.60 0.13 8.73
C ALA A 86 -14.99 0.76 9.99
N ALA A 87 -13.69 1.04 9.97
CA ALA A 87 -13.00 1.69 11.08
C ALA A 87 -13.52 3.12 11.30
N ALA A 88 -13.79 3.84 10.22
CA ALA A 88 -14.32 5.20 10.31
C ALA A 88 -15.74 5.20 10.92
N GLU A 89 -16.59 4.26 10.51
CA GLU A 89 -17.93 4.12 11.06
C GLU A 89 -17.89 3.77 12.55
N ALA A 90 -17.05 2.82 12.93
CA ALA A 90 -16.89 2.42 14.32
C ALA A 90 -16.36 3.58 15.18
N GLY A 91 -15.45 4.35 14.64
CA GLY A 91 -14.87 5.50 15.33
C GLY A 91 -15.85 6.64 15.52
N SER A 92 -16.73 6.87 14.58
CA SER A 92 -17.71 7.95 14.66
C SER A 92 -18.90 7.58 15.54
N GLY A 93 -19.10 6.32 15.77
CA GLY A 93 -20.19 5.83 16.61
C GLY A 93 -19.89 5.92 18.09
N ALA A 94 -18.70 6.16 18.47
CA ALA A 94 -18.29 6.26 19.86
C ALA A 94 -18.18 7.72 20.28
N VAL A 95 -18.27 7.79 20.20
CA VAL A 95 -17.81 8.67 20.12
C VAL A 95 -17.72 9.13 19.54
N SER A 96 -18.11 8.97 19.66
CA SER A 96 -17.81 9.63 18.94
C SER A 96 -17.72 9.93 18.57
N GLU A 97 -17.98 10.10 18.73
CA GLU A 97 -17.63 10.67 18.00
C GLU A 97 -17.65 10.94 17.52
N PRO A 98 -18.12 11.20 18.13
CA PRO A 98 -18.01 11.65 17.27
C PRO A 98 -18.00 11.86 16.68
N GLY A 99 -18.51 11.91 16.95
CA GLY A 99 -18.28 12.40 15.96
C GLY A 99 -18.49 12.27 15.29
N GLY A 100 -18.96 12.26 15.58
CA GLY A 100 -18.91 12.47 14.51
C GLY A 100 -19.23 12.30 14.02
N ALA A 101 -19.72 12.25 14.18
CA ALA A 101 -19.79 12.40 13.26
C ALA A 101 -20.05 12.36 12.76
N ALA A 102 -20.50 12.27 13.06
CA ALA A 102 -20.51 12.50 12.19
C ALA A 102 -20.78 12.48 11.73
N ALA A 103 -21.26 12.34 12.09
CA ALA A 103 -21.26 12.53 11.27
C ALA A 103 -21.64 12.49 10.91
N ASN A 104 -22.07 12.26 11.29
CA ASN A 104 -22.20 12.42 10.70
C ASN A 104 -22.73 12.46 10.62
N ALA A 105 -23.32 12.25 11.36
CA ALA A 105 -23.60 12.56 11.02
C ALA A 105 -24.07 12.61 10.93
N GLY A 106 -24.60 12.33 11.71
CA GLY A 106 -24.77 12.74 11.27
C GLY A 106 -25.25 12.71 11.42
N ALA A 107 -25.69 12.55 11.74
CA ALA A 107 -25.85 12.90 11.58
C ALA A 107 -26.25 12.97 11.83
N ALA A 108 -26.65 12.84 12.29
CA ALA A 108 -26.73 13.26 12.17
C ALA A 108 -27.11 13.30 12.52
N GLN A 109 -27.48 13.14 12.97
CA GLN A 109 -27.53 13.54 12.98
C GLN A 109 -27.95 13.69 13.22
N PRO A 110 -28.48 13.56 13.73
CA PRO A 110 -28.73 13.88 13.71
C PRO A 110 -29.16 14.08 14.14
N ALA A 111 -29.58 14.08 14.67
CA ALA A 111 -29.66 14.57 14.67
C ALA A 111 -30.01 14.77 15.07
N ASN A 112 -30.32 14.71 15.36
CA ASN A 112 -30.34 15.14 15.41
C ASN A 112 -30.56 15.33 15.75
N ALA A 113 -30.86 15.13 16.26
CA ALA A 113 -30.75 15.54 16.29
C ALA A 113 -30.97 15.78 16.68
N GLY A 114 -31.19 15.54 17.19
CA GLY A 114 -30.91 15.94 17.09
C GLY A 114 -31.16 16.17 17.57
N GLN A 115 -31.43 16.21 17.87
CA GLN A 115 -31.15 16.58 17.99
C GLN A 115 -31.47 16.99 18.46
N SER A 116 -31.95 16.96 18.92
CA SER A 116 -31.86 17.48 19.03
C SER A 116 -32.23 17.87 19.63
N PRO A 117 -32.51 18.03 20.10
CA PRO A 117 -32.49 18.45 20.27
C PRO A 117 -32.65 18.82 20.71
N GLN A 118 -32.63 18.82 20.85
CA GLN A 118 -32.25 19.14 20.73
C GLN A 118 -32.09 19.37 20.75
#